data_bc428273a4b10ad57f557a834770bb74
#
_entry.id   bc428273a4b10ad57f557a834770bb74
#
_cell.length_a   1.000
_cell.length_b   1.000
_cell.length_c   1.000
_cell.angle_alpha   90.00
_cell.angle_beta   90.00
_cell.angle_gamma   90.00
#
_symmetry.space_group_name_H-M   'P 1'
#
loop_
_entity.id
_entity.type
_entity.pdbx_description
1 polymer ?
#
loop_
_entity_poly.entity_id
_entity_poly.type
_entity_poly.pdbx_seq_one_letter_code
_entity_poly.pdbx_strand_id
1 'polypeptide(L)'
;MEDVTNHTGKIERALLPLWALFIALVGTLPLTNFVGHSHWEYIQWLPTAANLRSRRFLFDIVANMALFIPLGYLLDRSRSTATAHRSLFLTAAAAGLLSLSIEWFQVYCHNRHPSPTDVVSNVTGSLIGTCLSTFRQRTAPSPPNRPPHSQPTGS
;
A
#
# COMPACT_ATOMS: atom_id res chain seq x y z
N MET A 1 -17.51 4.43 24.25
CA MET A 1 -17.31 3.58 23.05
C MET A 1 -16.95 4.40 21.78
N GLU A 2 -17.43 5.62 21.69
CA GLU A 2 -17.04 6.59 20.62
C GLU A 2 -15.55 6.97 20.66
N ASP A 3 -14.94 6.99 21.82
CA ASP A 3 -13.54 7.38 22.01
C ASP A 3 -12.57 6.36 21.41
N VAL A 4 -12.85 5.05 21.48
CA VAL A 4 -12.00 3.98 20.94
C VAL A 4 -11.95 3.99 19.40
N THR A 5 -13.10 4.24 18.75
CA THR A 5 -13.16 4.29 17.28
C THR A 5 -12.47 5.53 16.72
N ASN A 6 -12.53 6.65 17.43
CA ASN A 6 -11.87 7.89 17.05
C ASN A 6 -10.33 7.77 17.23
N HIS A 7 -9.86 7.07 18.28
CA HIS A 7 -8.44 6.79 18.49
C HIS A 7 -7.85 5.88 17.39
N THR A 8 -8.56 4.82 17.01
CA THR A 8 -8.09 3.89 15.96
C THR A 8 -7.90 4.61 14.62
N GLY A 9 -8.85 5.45 14.21
CA GLY A 9 -8.72 6.21 12.96
C GLY A 9 -7.59 7.24 12.97
N LYS A 10 -7.25 7.82 14.12
CA LYS A 10 -6.09 8.73 14.25
C LYS A 10 -4.78 7.99 14.12
N ILE A 11 -4.66 6.80 14.73
CA ILE A 11 -3.47 5.95 14.64
C ILE A 11 -3.24 5.50 13.20
N GLU A 12 -4.27 5.03 12.50
CA GLU A 12 -4.17 4.57 11.11
C GLU A 12 -3.72 5.71 10.18
N ARG A 13 -4.22 6.94 10.39
CA ARG A 13 -3.80 8.13 9.63
C ARG A 13 -2.34 8.52 9.90
N ALA A 14 -1.85 8.32 11.13
CA ALA A 14 -0.46 8.59 11.48
C ALA A 14 0.49 7.50 10.95
N LEU A 15 0.06 6.24 10.93
CA LEU A 15 0.86 5.11 10.43
C LEU A 15 1.04 5.16 8.91
N LEU A 16 0.08 5.70 8.16
CA LEU A 16 0.15 5.76 6.70
C LEU A 16 1.40 6.46 6.16
N PRO A 17 1.73 7.71 6.55
CA PRO A 17 2.94 8.38 6.06
C PRO A 17 4.22 7.70 6.56
N LEU A 18 4.22 7.14 7.77
CA LEU A 18 5.37 6.41 8.29
C LEU A 18 5.64 5.14 7.47
N TRP A 19 4.58 4.41 7.10
CA TRP A 19 4.72 3.22 6.28
C TRP A 19 5.14 3.55 4.84
N ALA A 20 4.58 4.61 4.24
CA ALA A 20 4.99 5.09 2.93
C ALA A 20 6.47 5.53 2.92
N LEU A 21 6.93 6.23 3.98
CA LEU A 21 8.33 6.57 4.16
C LEU A 21 9.21 5.32 4.30
N PHE A 22 8.77 4.33 5.07
CA PHE A 22 9.49 3.07 5.22
C PHE A 22 9.66 2.36 3.87
N ILE A 23 8.59 2.28 3.06
CA ILE A 23 8.66 1.72 1.69
C ILE A 23 9.69 2.49 0.85
N ALA A 24 9.63 3.83 0.87
CA ALA A 24 10.56 4.66 0.12
C ALA A 24 12.01 4.41 0.55
N LEU A 25 12.27 4.32 1.85
CA LEU A 25 13.60 4.01 2.37
C LEU A 25 14.08 2.62 1.95
N VAL A 26 13.26 1.59 2.09
CA VAL A 26 13.61 0.22 1.65
C VAL A 26 13.92 0.18 0.16
N GLY A 27 13.14 0.90 -0.65
CA GLY A 27 13.31 0.93 -2.11
C GLY A 27 14.52 1.76 -2.58
N THR A 28 15.00 2.73 -1.80
CA THR A 28 16.08 3.66 -2.21
C THR A 28 17.41 3.41 -1.51
N LEU A 29 17.43 2.74 -0.36
CA LEU A 29 18.68 2.46 0.36
C LEU A 29 19.44 1.27 -0.26
N PRO A 30 20.80 1.25 -0.17
CA PRO A 30 21.64 2.32 0.37
C PRO A 30 21.83 3.46 -0.66
N LEU A 31 21.77 4.71 -0.19
CA LEU A 31 21.93 5.90 -1.04
C LEU A 31 23.32 5.99 -1.68
N THR A 32 24.31 5.24 -1.18
CA THR A 32 25.65 5.13 -1.77
C THR A 32 25.64 4.53 -3.18
N ASN A 33 24.56 3.86 -3.58
CA ASN A 33 24.38 3.35 -4.94
C ASN A 33 23.98 4.45 -5.95
N PHE A 34 23.59 5.63 -5.49
CA PHE A 34 23.24 6.74 -6.37
C PHE A 34 24.49 7.32 -7.03
N VAL A 35 24.48 7.40 -8.37
CA VAL A 35 25.65 7.81 -9.16
C VAL A 35 25.42 9.06 -10.01
N GLY A 36 24.19 9.58 -10.04
CA GLY A 36 23.88 10.85 -10.73
C GLY A 36 23.77 10.77 -12.26
N HIS A 37 24.01 9.60 -12.87
CA HIS A 37 23.74 9.34 -14.30
C HIS A 37 22.78 8.16 -14.45
N SER A 38 22.03 8.15 -15.53
CA SER A 38 20.97 7.17 -15.74
C SER A 38 21.48 5.87 -16.36
N HIS A 39 20.87 4.76 -15.97
CA HIS A 39 21.11 3.41 -16.45
C HIS A 39 19.85 2.81 -17.07
N TRP A 40 19.31 3.46 -18.10
CA TRP A 40 18.10 3.00 -18.79
C TRP A 40 18.24 1.61 -19.40
N GLU A 41 19.44 1.23 -19.75
CA GLU A 41 19.80 -0.07 -20.31
C GLU A 41 19.60 -1.22 -19.32
N TYR A 42 19.55 -0.95 -18.02
CA TYR A 42 19.36 -1.96 -16.98
C TYR A 42 17.90 -2.23 -16.64
N ILE A 43 16.97 -1.51 -17.28
CA ILE A 43 15.54 -1.74 -17.05
C ILE A 43 15.14 -3.12 -17.59
N GLN A 44 14.61 -3.95 -16.70
CA GLN A 44 14.06 -5.26 -17.05
C GLN A 44 12.59 -5.13 -17.48
N TRP A 45 12.36 -4.74 -18.74
CA TRP A 45 11.02 -4.48 -19.26
C TRP A 45 10.06 -5.67 -19.14
N LEU A 46 10.54 -6.88 -19.42
CA LEU A 46 9.75 -8.10 -19.35
C LEU A 46 10.56 -9.22 -18.68
N PRO A 47 9.91 -10.03 -17.82
CA PRO A 47 10.55 -11.18 -17.24
C PRO A 47 10.83 -12.24 -18.31
N THR A 48 12.03 -12.79 -18.33
CA THR A 48 12.37 -13.93 -19.17
C THR A 48 11.88 -15.25 -18.55
N ALA A 49 11.81 -16.32 -19.36
CA ALA A 49 11.48 -17.65 -18.85
C ALA A 49 12.46 -18.14 -17.76
N ALA A 50 13.74 -17.70 -17.81
CA ALA A 50 14.72 -17.97 -16.77
C ALA A 50 14.39 -17.24 -15.46
N ASN A 51 13.97 -15.96 -15.53
CA ASN A 51 13.53 -15.21 -14.36
C ASN A 51 12.33 -15.89 -13.67
N LEU A 52 11.32 -16.32 -14.43
CA LEU A 52 10.11 -16.97 -13.89
C LEU A 52 10.42 -18.30 -13.17
N ARG A 53 11.55 -18.95 -13.46
CA ARG A 53 12.02 -20.16 -12.77
C ARG A 53 12.94 -19.85 -11.59
N SER A 54 13.38 -18.62 -11.44
CA SER A 54 14.31 -18.20 -10.38
C SER A 54 13.56 -18.04 -9.05
N ARG A 55 13.99 -18.76 -8.02
CA ARG A 55 13.46 -18.57 -6.65
C ARG A 55 13.65 -17.15 -6.14
N ARG A 56 14.75 -16.51 -6.51
CA ARG A 56 15.04 -15.12 -6.12
C ARG A 56 14.01 -14.18 -6.73
N PHE A 57 13.74 -14.29 -8.02
CA PHE A 57 12.73 -13.47 -8.70
C PHE A 57 11.32 -13.64 -8.11
N LEU A 58 10.92 -14.88 -7.80
CA LEU A 58 9.65 -15.15 -7.14
C LEU A 58 9.59 -14.55 -5.72
N PHE A 59 10.70 -14.64 -4.99
CA PHE A 59 10.82 -14.03 -3.67
C PHE A 59 10.70 -12.50 -3.75
N ASP A 60 11.35 -11.86 -4.73
CA ASP A 60 11.28 -10.41 -4.94
C ASP A 60 9.83 -9.96 -5.21
N ILE A 61 9.08 -10.69 -6.06
CA ILE A 61 7.65 -10.42 -6.30
C ILE A 61 6.84 -10.50 -4.99
N VAL A 62 7.01 -11.59 -4.23
CA VAL A 62 6.27 -11.80 -2.99
C VAL A 62 6.64 -10.76 -1.94
N ALA A 63 7.92 -10.42 -1.82
CA ALA A 63 8.39 -9.40 -0.89
C ALA A 63 7.84 -8.01 -1.23
N ASN A 64 7.83 -7.63 -2.50
CA ASN A 64 7.24 -6.39 -2.98
C ASN A 64 5.73 -6.33 -2.68
N MET A 65 5.00 -7.40 -2.98
CA MET A 65 3.58 -7.49 -2.64
C MET A 65 3.36 -7.36 -1.13
N ALA A 66 4.10 -8.11 -0.31
CA ALA A 66 3.98 -8.10 1.14
C ALA A 66 4.26 -6.71 1.74
N LEU A 67 5.24 -5.98 1.19
CA LEU A 67 5.58 -4.63 1.61
C LEU A 67 4.44 -3.63 1.34
N PHE A 68 3.68 -3.82 0.26
CA PHE A 68 2.61 -2.91 -0.14
C PHE A 68 1.22 -3.29 0.39
N ILE A 69 1.01 -4.49 0.93
CA ILE A 69 -0.26 -4.88 1.57
C ILE A 69 -0.66 -3.93 2.71
N PRO A 70 0.22 -3.61 3.69
CA PRO A 70 -0.14 -2.66 4.75
C PRO A 70 -0.44 -1.27 4.22
N LEU A 71 0.25 -0.81 3.16
CA LEU A 71 -0.03 0.48 2.52
C LEU A 71 -1.47 0.54 2.02
N GLY A 72 -1.90 -0.47 1.25
CA GLY A 72 -3.26 -0.54 0.72
C GLY A 72 -4.32 -0.61 1.81
N TYR A 73 -4.07 -1.40 2.87
CA TYR A 73 -4.93 -1.48 4.03
C TYR A 73 -5.08 -0.12 4.73
N LEU A 74 -3.98 0.58 5.00
CA LEU A 74 -3.97 1.88 5.66
C LEU A 74 -4.60 2.98 4.79
N LEU A 75 -4.37 2.94 3.48
CA LEU A 75 -4.99 3.87 2.52
C LEU A 75 -6.50 3.75 2.52
N ASP A 76 -7.06 2.55 2.54
CA ASP A 76 -8.50 2.32 2.60
C ASP A 76 -9.07 2.78 3.94
N ARG A 77 -8.43 2.42 5.05
CA ARG A 77 -8.83 2.80 6.41
C ARG A 77 -8.78 4.31 6.66
N SER A 78 -7.88 5.02 6.02
CA SER A 78 -7.77 6.48 6.16
C SER A 78 -8.91 7.24 5.46
N ARG A 79 -9.65 6.57 4.54
CA ARG A 79 -10.72 7.15 3.71
C ARG A 79 -12.08 6.69 4.22
N SER A 80 -12.71 7.49 5.05
CA SER A 80 -13.96 7.15 5.77
C SER A 80 -15.21 6.95 4.90
N THR A 81 -15.24 7.37 3.62
CA THR A 81 -16.48 7.48 2.83
C THR A 81 -16.38 7.13 1.35
N ALA A 82 -15.28 6.52 0.89
CA ALA A 82 -15.14 6.18 -0.51
C ALA A 82 -15.93 4.92 -0.88
N THR A 83 -16.57 4.94 -2.05
CA THR A 83 -17.14 3.70 -2.63
C THR A 83 -16.01 2.72 -2.94
N ALA A 84 -16.29 1.41 -2.91
CA ALA A 84 -15.29 0.36 -3.10
C ALA A 84 -14.45 0.56 -4.38
N HIS A 85 -15.09 0.87 -5.50
CA HIS A 85 -14.38 1.12 -6.77
C HIS A 85 -13.46 2.34 -6.70
N ARG A 86 -13.92 3.42 -6.07
CA ARG A 86 -13.11 4.63 -5.89
C ARG A 86 -11.92 4.36 -4.97
N SER A 87 -12.12 3.58 -3.90
CA SER A 87 -11.03 3.20 -2.99
C SER A 87 -9.97 2.38 -3.72
N LEU A 88 -10.36 1.36 -4.49
CA LEU A 88 -9.43 0.54 -5.28
C LEU A 88 -8.65 1.38 -6.29
N PHE A 89 -9.33 2.26 -7.05
CA PHE A 89 -8.67 3.13 -8.03
C PHE A 89 -7.65 4.06 -7.37
N LEU A 90 -8.04 4.75 -6.29
CA LEU A 90 -7.15 5.68 -5.58
C LEU A 90 -5.98 4.96 -4.93
N THR A 91 -6.17 3.73 -4.44
CA THR A 91 -5.10 2.91 -3.88
C THR A 91 -4.13 2.48 -4.98
N ALA A 92 -4.64 1.98 -6.12
CA ALA A 92 -3.80 1.61 -7.27
C ALA A 92 -2.98 2.81 -7.77
N ALA A 93 -3.60 3.99 -7.88
CA ALA A 93 -2.92 5.20 -8.30
C ALA A 93 -1.82 5.63 -7.31
N ALA A 94 -2.12 5.65 -6.01
CA ALA A 94 -1.15 6.05 -4.99
C ALA A 94 0.02 5.06 -4.89
N ALA A 95 -0.27 3.76 -4.89
CA ALA A 95 0.77 2.71 -4.86
C ALA A 95 1.60 2.72 -6.15
N GLY A 96 0.95 2.90 -7.31
CA GLY A 96 1.63 3.00 -8.60
C GLY A 96 2.56 4.21 -8.65
N LEU A 97 2.11 5.39 -8.21
CA LEU A 97 2.94 6.59 -8.17
C LEU A 97 4.14 6.42 -7.23
N LEU A 98 3.92 5.89 -6.03
CA LEU A 98 5.02 5.63 -5.08
C LEU A 98 6.02 4.65 -5.67
N SER A 99 5.55 3.53 -6.22
CA SER A 99 6.40 2.50 -6.83
C SER A 99 7.18 3.05 -8.03
N LEU A 100 6.52 3.76 -8.95
CA LEU A 100 7.17 4.39 -10.10
C LEU A 100 8.23 5.41 -9.69
N SER A 101 7.99 6.15 -8.60
CA SER A 101 8.98 7.10 -8.07
C SER A 101 10.23 6.39 -7.55
N ILE A 102 10.07 5.23 -6.92
CA ILE A 102 11.17 4.38 -6.45
C ILE A 102 11.94 3.81 -7.65
N GLU A 103 11.23 3.23 -8.63
CA GLU A 103 11.84 2.69 -9.84
C GLU A 103 12.60 3.76 -10.64
N TRP A 104 12.01 4.96 -10.74
CA TRP A 104 12.67 6.11 -11.36
C TRP A 104 13.97 6.47 -10.63
N PHE A 105 13.96 6.53 -9.31
CA PHE A 105 15.17 6.77 -8.52
C PHE A 105 16.22 5.68 -8.77
N GLN A 106 15.79 4.41 -8.85
CA GLN A 106 16.68 3.27 -9.07
C GLN A 106 17.37 3.28 -10.44
N VAL A 107 16.80 3.95 -11.46
CA VAL A 107 17.48 4.17 -12.75
C VAL A 107 18.83 4.90 -12.58
N TYR A 108 18.97 5.71 -11.54
CA TYR A 108 20.20 6.45 -11.24
C TYR A 108 21.08 5.75 -10.21
N CYS A 109 20.82 4.48 -9.92
CA CYS A 109 21.56 3.71 -8.93
C CYS A 109 22.33 2.56 -9.58
N HIS A 110 23.61 2.37 -9.16
CA HIS A 110 24.33 1.16 -9.47
C HIS A 110 23.72 -0.06 -8.75
N ASN A 111 23.87 -1.24 -9.35
CA ASN A 111 23.39 -2.51 -8.79
C ASN A 111 21.87 -2.59 -8.57
N ARG A 112 21.10 -1.73 -9.25
CA ARG A 112 19.64 -1.81 -9.30
C ARG A 112 19.20 -2.09 -10.74
N HIS A 113 18.12 -2.88 -10.85
CA HIS A 113 17.53 -3.25 -12.14
C HIS A 113 16.03 -2.91 -12.08
N PRO A 114 15.67 -1.65 -12.36
CA PRO A 114 14.28 -1.22 -12.33
C PRO A 114 13.40 -2.12 -13.18
N SER A 115 12.22 -2.45 -12.70
CA SER A 115 11.35 -3.42 -13.37
C SER A 115 9.86 -3.03 -13.29
N PRO A 116 9.14 -2.98 -14.43
CA PRO A 116 7.69 -2.86 -14.42
C PRO A 116 7.00 -3.98 -13.62
N THR A 117 7.64 -5.15 -13.49
CA THR A 117 7.13 -6.26 -12.68
C THR A 117 7.02 -5.87 -11.21
N ASP A 118 7.98 -5.08 -10.70
CA ASP A 118 7.95 -4.61 -9.32
C ASP A 118 6.79 -3.63 -9.10
N VAL A 119 6.56 -2.74 -10.06
CA VAL A 119 5.40 -1.83 -10.01
C VAL A 119 4.08 -2.61 -9.98
N VAL A 120 3.94 -3.62 -10.84
CA VAL A 120 2.73 -4.48 -10.87
C VAL A 120 2.57 -5.24 -9.55
N SER A 121 3.64 -5.81 -9.02
CA SER A 121 3.63 -6.53 -7.74
C SER A 121 3.22 -5.61 -6.58
N ASN A 122 3.76 -4.40 -6.52
CA ASN A 122 3.47 -3.39 -5.52
C ASN A 122 2.01 -2.94 -5.55
N VAL A 123 1.50 -2.63 -6.75
CA VAL A 123 0.07 -2.29 -6.95
C VAL A 123 -0.82 -3.46 -6.55
N THR A 124 -0.49 -4.68 -6.96
CA THR A 124 -1.25 -5.89 -6.60
C THR A 124 -1.29 -6.09 -5.10
N GLY A 125 -0.16 -5.97 -4.41
CA GLY A 125 -0.08 -6.05 -2.95
C GLY A 125 -0.99 -5.02 -2.27
N SER A 126 -0.96 -3.77 -2.72
CA SER A 126 -1.81 -2.72 -2.15
C SER A 126 -3.31 -2.95 -2.41
N LEU A 127 -3.69 -3.48 -3.57
CA LEU A 127 -5.08 -3.87 -3.84
C LEU A 127 -5.54 -5.00 -2.93
N ILE A 128 -4.70 -6.01 -2.68
CA ILE A 128 -4.97 -7.06 -1.69
C ILE A 128 -5.21 -6.44 -0.30
N GLY A 129 -4.35 -5.50 0.12
CA GLY A 129 -4.51 -4.78 1.38
C GLY A 129 -5.85 -4.04 1.50
N THR A 130 -6.27 -3.36 0.43
CA THR A 130 -7.58 -2.69 0.35
C THR A 130 -8.73 -3.70 0.47
N CYS A 131 -8.66 -4.82 -0.24
CA CYS A 131 -9.67 -5.88 -0.14
C CYS A 131 -9.76 -6.46 1.27
N LEU A 132 -8.64 -6.70 1.95
CA LEU A 132 -8.59 -7.17 3.33
C LEU A 132 -9.24 -6.16 4.30
N SER A 133 -8.98 -4.86 4.12
CA SER A 133 -9.61 -3.80 4.90
C SER A 133 -11.13 -3.81 4.74
N THR A 134 -11.60 -3.82 3.49
CA THR A 134 -13.04 -3.84 3.16
C THR A 134 -13.73 -5.09 3.72
N PHE A 135 -13.10 -6.26 3.60
CA PHE A 135 -13.62 -7.51 4.15
C PHE A 135 -13.77 -7.42 5.67
N ARG A 136 -12.74 -6.96 6.37
CA ARG A 136 -12.76 -6.79 7.83
C ARG A 136 -13.84 -5.81 8.31
N GLN A 137 -14.09 -4.74 7.55
CA GLN A 137 -15.16 -3.79 7.88
C GLN A 137 -16.55 -4.40 7.76
N ARG A 138 -16.78 -5.27 6.77
CA ARG A 138 -18.07 -5.96 6.55
C ARG A 138 -18.35 -7.03 7.59
N THR A 139 -17.32 -7.67 8.13
CA THR A 139 -17.45 -8.73 9.14
C THR A 139 -17.48 -8.22 10.57
N ALA A 140 -17.22 -6.93 10.80
CA ALA A 140 -17.32 -6.33 12.13
C ALA A 140 -18.79 -6.36 12.62
N PRO A 141 -19.05 -6.83 13.87
CA PRO A 141 -20.38 -6.85 14.42
C PRO A 141 -20.99 -5.44 14.43
N SER A 142 -22.25 -5.31 14.00
CA SER A 142 -22.99 -4.06 14.14
C SER A 142 -23.06 -3.65 15.61
N PRO A 143 -22.88 -2.37 15.95
CA PRO A 143 -23.06 -1.91 17.33
C PRO A 143 -24.50 -2.25 17.79
N PRO A 144 -24.68 -2.69 19.03
CA PRO A 144 -26.02 -3.00 19.55
C PRO A 144 -26.91 -1.78 19.41
N ASN A 145 -28.14 -1.98 18.89
CA ASN A 145 -29.15 -0.94 18.75
C ASN A 145 -29.29 -0.21 20.10
N ARG A 146 -28.98 1.08 20.13
CA ARG A 146 -29.32 1.90 21.29
C ARG A 146 -30.85 1.88 21.43
N PRO A 147 -31.39 1.59 22.62
CA PRO A 147 -32.82 1.75 22.84
C PRO A 147 -33.20 3.21 22.54
N PRO A 148 -34.36 3.46 21.98
CA PRO A 148 -34.84 4.82 21.72
C PRO A 148 -34.81 5.59 23.05
N HIS A 149 -34.16 6.76 23.02
CA HIS A 149 -34.21 7.68 24.15
C HIS A 149 -35.69 7.95 24.48
N SER A 150 -36.13 7.46 25.62
CA SER A 150 -37.41 7.88 26.18
C SER A 150 -37.38 9.41 26.32
N GLN A 151 -38.14 10.08 25.47
CA GLN A 151 -38.37 11.53 25.63
C GLN A 151 -38.98 11.75 27.02
N PRO A 152 -38.47 12.69 27.81
CA PRO A 152 -39.19 13.09 29.03
C PRO A 152 -40.54 13.68 28.62
N THR A 153 -41.62 12.98 28.99
CA THR A 153 -42.98 13.53 28.96
C THR A 153 -43.02 14.70 29.93
N GLY A 154 -42.89 15.91 29.38
CA GLY A 154 -43.13 17.14 30.15
C GLY A 154 -44.61 17.21 30.57
N SER A 155 -44.82 17.27 31.84
CA SER A 155 -46.05 17.70 32.49
C SER A 155 -45.88 19.15 32.92
#